data_18fedc24e99827c0a77eefec54023cd8
#
_entry.id   18fedc24e99827c0a77eefec54023cd8
#
_cell.length_a   1.000
_cell.length_b   1.000
_cell.length_c   1.000
_cell.angle_alpha   90.00
_cell.angle_beta   90.00
_cell.angle_gamma   90.00
#
_symmetry.space_group_name_H-M   'P 1'
#
loop_
_entity.id
_entity.type
_entity.pdbx_description
1 polymer ?
#
loop_
_entity_poly.entity_id
_entity_poly.type
_entity_poly.pdbx_seq_one_letter_code
_entity_poly.pdbx_strand_id
1 'polypeptide(L)'
;GGRRQAGEIGGQHGFHELSIVPDAPIAIRTASGIWAPHNYKPEYLGPLTLKTALAKSINTVSVRLAVATGIDALIKTMRALGISTAIPRHISISLGTPDVTLLDMTSAYAVFPAGGQRVTPRFVTKVTTDNGRVIEDMKPAGRAQVLPPSIAYLMVDLMKGVILRGTGK
;
A
#
# COMPACT_ATOMS: atom_id res chain seq x y z
N GLY A 1 16.03 0.73 -26.20
CA GLY A 1 15.70 2.14 -25.85
C GLY A 1 14.87 2.30 -24.58
N GLY A 2 14.53 1.23 -23.84
CA GLY A 2 13.57 1.29 -22.73
C GLY A 2 14.13 1.48 -21.31
N ARG A 3 15.44 1.61 -21.15
CA ARG A 3 16.05 1.71 -19.79
C ARG A 3 16.19 3.13 -19.21
N ARG A 4 15.93 4.18 -19.98
CA ARG A 4 16.12 5.57 -19.51
C ARG A 4 14.91 6.23 -18.85
N GLN A 5 13.70 5.69 -19.02
CA GLN A 5 12.50 6.32 -18.44
C GLN A 5 12.22 6.00 -16.98
N ALA A 6 12.73 4.89 -16.45
CA ALA A 6 12.54 4.55 -15.03
C ALA A 6 13.48 5.33 -14.09
N GLY A 7 14.61 5.84 -14.57
CA GLY A 7 15.60 6.57 -13.77
C GLY A 7 15.28 8.06 -13.55
N GLU A 8 14.35 8.63 -14.33
CA GLU A 8 14.00 10.05 -14.23
C GLU A 8 12.80 10.33 -13.31
N ILE A 9 12.09 9.27 -12.91
CA ILE A 9 10.92 9.39 -12.04
C ILE A 9 11.37 9.20 -10.59
N GLY A 10 11.63 10.28 -9.87
CA GLY A 10 11.85 10.23 -8.43
C GLY A 10 13.21 10.69 -7.91
N GLY A 11 14.10 11.13 -8.75
CA GLY A 11 15.38 11.75 -8.37
C GLY A 11 16.13 11.05 -7.21
N GLN A 12 17.22 11.64 -6.71
CA GLN A 12 18.01 11.10 -5.59
C GLN A 12 17.29 11.08 -4.23
N HIS A 13 16.08 11.65 -4.13
CA HIS A 13 15.33 11.81 -2.87
C HIS A 13 14.08 10.92 -2.75
N GLY A 14 13.84 10.01 -3.70
CA GLY A 14 12.67 9.14 -3.70
C GLY A 14 11.36 9.84 -4.11
N PHE A 15 10.23 9.13 -3.95
CA PHE A 15 8.91 9.66 -4.27
C PHE A 15 8.28 10.34 -3.06
N HIS A 16 7.53 11.43 -3.32
CA HIS A 16 6.67 12.10 -2.35
C HIS A 16 5.32 12.44 -2.99
N GLU A 17 4.36 12.89 -2.22
CA GLU A 17 2.97 13.10 -2.65
C GLU A 17 2.80 14.06 -3.83
N LEU A 18 3.71 15.02 -4.01
CA LEU A 18 3.73 15.99 -5.10
C LEU A 18 4.61 15.57 -6.28
N SER A 19 5.28 14.42 -6.22
CA SER A 19 6.04 13.90 -7.35
C SER A 19 5.14 13.72 -8.54
N ILE A 20 5.59 14.22 -9.71
CA ILE A 20 4.86 14.09 -10.98
C ILE A 20 5.20 12.75 -11.63
N VAL A 21 4.18 11.99 -11.96
CA VAL A 21 4.30 10.71 -12.68
C VAL A 21 3.33 10.71 -13.85
N PRO A 22 3.76 10.27 -15.05
CA PRO A 22 2.89 10.26 -16.21
C PRO A 22 1.86 9.13 -16.12
N ASP A 23 0.58 9.47 -16.26
CA ASP A 23 -0.48 8.54 -16.61
C ASP A 23 -0.50 8.40 -18.14
N ALA A 24 0.11 7.35 -18.64
CA ALA A 24 0.29 7.05 -20.04
C ALA A 24 0.36 5.52 -20.25
N PRO A 25 0.17 5.01 -21.46
CA PRO A 25 0.33 3.59 -21.75
C PRO A 25 1.66 3.05 -21.22
N ILE A 26 1.63 1.84 -20.67
CA ILE A 26 2.81 1.14 -20.18
C ILE A 26 2.75 -0.32 -20.61
N ALA A 27 3.88 -0.87 -21.02
CA ALA A 27 4.03 -2.28 -21.35
C ALA A 27 5.27 -2.83 -20.66
N ILE A 28 5.11 -3.94 -19.96
CA ILE A 28 6.16 -4.57 -19.16
C ILE A 28 6.38 -5.97 -19.67
N ARG A 29 7.64 -6.34 -19.95
CA ARG A 29 8.02 -7.69 -20.30
C ARG A 29 8.03 -8.55 -19.03
N THR A 30 7.24 -9.62 -19.04
CA THR A 30 7.16 -10.62 -17.97
C THR A 30 7.60 -11.97 -18.50
N ALA A 31 7.72 -12.97 -17.64
CA ALA A 31 8.04 -14.35 -18.05
C ALA A 31 6.96 -14.95 -18.97
N SER A 32 5.70 -14.52 -18.82
CA SER A 32 4.55 -14.99 -19.62
C SER A 32 4.27 -14.14 -20.86
N GLY A 33 5.11 -13.15 -21.18
CA GLY A 33 4.92 -12.27 -22.33
C GLY A 33 4.86 -10.79 -21.96
N ILE A 34 4.24 -9.99 -22.83
CA ILE A 34 4.06 -8.55 -22.59
C ILE A 34 2.77 -8.32 -21.79
N TRP A 35 2.89 -7.68 -20.64
CA TRP A 35 1.76 -7.23 -19.84
C TRP A 35 1.59 -5.72 -19.99
N ALA A 36 0.42 -5.30 -20.50
CA ALA A 36 0.09 -3.90 -20.73
C ALA A 36 -1.16 -3.50 -19.92
N PRO A 37 -1.01 -3.16 -18.64
CA PRO A 37 -2.12 -2.72 -17.81
C PRO A 37 -2.67 -1.37 -18.29
N HIS A 38 -3.97 -1.18 -18.14
CA HIS A 38 -4.67 0.06 -18.46
C HIS A 38 -5.47 0.56 -17.25
N ASN A 39 -5.90 1.82 -17.30
CA ASN A 39 -6.82 2.38 -16.32
C ASN A 39 -8.21 1.77 -16.47
N TYR A 40 -9.04 1.90 -15.41
CA TYR A 40 -10.43 1.46 -15.47
C TYR A 40 -11.20 2.17 -16.59
N LYS A 41 -11.02 3.48 -16.75
CA LYS A 41 -11.49 4.24 -17.90
C LYS A 41 -10.43 4.19 -19.00
N PRO A 42 -10.82 4.06 -20.29
CA PRO A 42 -9.87 3.96 -21.40
C PRO A 42 -9.29 5.35 -21.81
N GLU A 43 -8.86 6.11 -20.82
CA GLU A 43 -8.28 7.45 -20.99
C GLU A 43 -7.01 7.59 -20.15
N TYR A 44 -6.14 8.50 -20.57
CA TYR A 44 -4.92 8.85 -19.87
C TYR A 44 -4.91 10.35 -19.58
N LEU A 45 -4.55 10.71 -18.34
CA LEU A 45 -4.58 12.09 -17.86
C LEU A 45 -3.25 12.83 -18.06
N GLY A 46 -2.22 12.15 -18.57
CA GLY A 46 -0.89 12.73 -18.70
C GLY A 46 -0.18 12.91 -17.36
N PRO A 47 0.72 13.89 -17.24
CA PRO A 47 1.46 14.13 -16.00
C PRO A 47 0.54 14.58 -14.86
N LEU A 48 0.63 13.90 -13.70
CA LEU A 48 -0.13 14.26 -12.49
C LEU A 48 0.65 13.91 -11.23
N THR A 49 0.26 14.51 -10.11
CA THR A 49 0.89 14.23 -8.80
C THR A 49 0.48 12.85 -8.28
N LEU A 50 1.35 12.22 -7.48
CA LEU A 50 1.03 10.95 -6.82
C LEU A 50 -0.22 11.07 -5.95
N LYS A 51 -0.42 12.19 -5.26
CA LYS A 51 -1.65 12.48 -4.49
C LYS A 51 -2.90 12.41 -5.36
N THR A 52 -2.87 12.98 -6.55
CA THR A 52 -3.98 12.92 -7.50
C THR A 52 -4.15 11.52 -8.07
N ALA A 53 -3.06 10.85 -8.42
CA ALA A 53 -3.09 9.49 -8.95
C ALA A 53 -3.72 8.50 -7.97
N LEU A 54 -3.34 8.57 -6.69
CA LEU A 54 -3.93 7.73 -5.65
C LEU A 54 -5.42 8.03 -5.47
N ALA A 55 -5.80 9.31 -5.37
CA ALA A 55 -7.19 9.70 -5.18
C ALA A 55 -8.09 9.23 -6.32
N LYS A 56 -7.58 9.24 -7.56
CA LYS A 56 -8.31 8.79 -8.76
C LYS A 56 -8.10 7.30 -9.09
N SER A 57 -7.32 6.57 -8.29
CA SER A 57 -7.02 5.14 -8.50
C SER A 57 -6.42 4.85 -9.88
N ILE A 58 -5.40 5.61 -10.28
CA ILE A 58 -4.77 5.51 -11.60
C ILE A 58 -3.81 4.31 -11.63
N ASN A 59 -4.21 3.27 -12.37
CA ASN A 59 -3.48 2.00 -12.42
C ASN A 59 -2.08 2.14 -13.02
N THR A 60 -1.94 2.86 -14.13
CA THR A 60 -0.66 3.01 -14.82
C THR A 60 0.40 3.67 -13.94
N VAL A 61 0.00 4.62 -13.11
CA VAL A 61 0.88 5.27 -12.13
C VAL A 61 1.28 4.30 -11.02
N SER A 62 0.34 3.52 -10.47
CA SER A 62 0.64 2.49 -9.46
C SER A 62 1.65 1.49 -9.97
N VAL A 63 1.49 1.03 -11.22
CA VAL A 63 2.43 0.09 -11.86
C VAL A 63 3.80 0.73 -12.08
N ARG A 64 3.88 1.99 -12.54
CA ARG A 64 5.15 2.71 -12.70
C ARG A 64 5.92 2.83 -11.39
N LEU A 65 5.22 3.17 -10.30
CA LEU A 65 5.81 3.22 -8.97
C LEU A 65 6.33 1.87 -8.53
N ALA A 66 5.55 0.80 -8.74
CA ALA A 66 5.95 -0.54 -8.39
C ALA A 66 7.19 -1.01 -9.16
N VAL A 67 7.29 -0.67 -10.45
CA VAL A 67 8.48 -0.95 -11.27
C VAL A 67 9.70 -0.16 -10.75
N ALA A 68 9.52 1.11 -10.41
CA ALA A 68 10.60 1.95 -9.91
C ALA A 68 11.08 1.55 -8.50
N THR A 69 10.16 1.15 -7.63
CA THR A 69 10.45 0.70 -6.25
C THR A 69 11.05 -0.70 -6.22
N GLY A 70 10.62 -1.56 -7.13
CA GLY A 70 10.99 -2.96 -7.19
C GLY A 70 10.10 -3.86 -6.33
N ILE A 71 9.86 -5.09 -6.85
CA ILE A 71 8.93 -6.07 -6.27
C ILE A 71 9.33 -6.50 -4.85
N ASP A 72 10.64 -6.63 -4.59
CA ASP A 72 11.13 -7.07 -3.28
C ASP A 72 10.86 -6.05 -2.18
N ALA A 73 11.04 -4.76 -2.47
CA ALA A 73 10.74 -3.69 -1.53
C ALA A 73 9.23 -3.61 -1.23
N LEU A 74 8.38 -3.81 -2.24
CA LEU A 74 6.93 -3.88 -2.07
C LEU A 74 6.54 -5.05 -1.15
N ILE A 75 7.01 -6.26 -1.43
CA ILE A 75 6.71 -7.46 -0.62
C ILE A 75 7.23 -7.27 0.80
N LYS A 76 8.45 -6.76 0.97
CA LYS A 76 9.03 -6.47 2.29
C LYS A 76 8.14 -5.52 3.09
N THR A 77 7.66 -4.45 2.46
CA THR A 77 6.76 -3.48 3.11
C THR A 77 5.42 -4.12 3.48
N MET A 78 4.80 -4.88 2.59
CA MET A 78 3.54 -5.59 2.87
C MET A 78 3.70 -6.55 4.06
N ARG A 79 4.81 -7.29 4.14
CA ARG A 79 5.14 -8.16 5.28
C ARG A 79 5.33 -7.38 6.58
N ALA A 80 6.03 -6.25 6.54
CA ALA A 80 6.22 -5.39 7.70
C ALA A 80 4.88 -4.83 8.22
N LEU A 81 3.96 -4.48 7.33
CA LEU A 81 2.60 -4.04 7.66
C LEU A 81 1.72 -5.16 8.24
N GLY A 82 2.09 -6.43 8.07
CA GLY A 82 1.41 -7.56 8.70
C GLY A 82 0.66 -8.49 7.75
N ILE A 83 0.77 -8.31 6.43
CA ILE A 83 0.18 -9.26 5.48
C ILE A 83 0.87 -10.61 5.64
N SER A 84 0.14 -11.62 6.10
CA SER A 84 0.64 -12.97 6.37
C SER A 84 0.44 -13.94 5.21
N THR A 85 -0.58 -13.71 4.39
CA THR A 85 -0.91 -14.53 3.22
C THR A 85 0.20 -14.56 2.18
N ALA A 86 0.26 -15.60 1.34
CA ALA A 86 1.25 -15.71 0.29
C ALA A 86 1.13 -14.53 -0.69
N ILE A 87 2.25 -13.86 -0.97
CA ILE A 87 2.32 -12.73 -1.90
C ILE A 87 3.12 -13.19 -3.13
N PRO A 88 2.49 -13.33 -4.29
CA PRO A 88 3.19 -13.74 -5.51
C PRO A 88 4.17 -12.64 -5.96
N ARG A 89 5.29 -13.06 -6.59
CA ARG A 89 6.33 -12.14 -7.07
C ARG A 89 6.02 -11.61 -8.46
N HIS A 90 4.85 -10.98 -8.61
CA HIS A 90 4.40 -10.38 -9.87
C HIS A 90 4.16 -8.89 -9.66
N ILE A 91 4.54 -8.09 -10.65
CA ILE A 91 4.37 -6.63 -10.56
C ILE A 91 2.88 -6.23 -10.46
N SER A 92 1.97 -7.09 -10.88
CA SER A 92 0.52 -6.89 -10.77
C SER A 92 0.00 -6.78 -9.33
N ILE A 93 0.79 -7.18 -8.32
CA ILE A 93 0.43 -6.97 -6.90
C ILE A 93 0.18 -5.48 -6.60
N SER A 94 0.77 -4.57 -7.38
CA SER A 94 0.54 -3.12 -7.27
C SER A 94 -0.90 -2.71 -7.61
N LEU A 95 -1.67 -3.60 -8.22
CA LEU A 95 -3.08 -3.43 -8.56
C LEU A 95 -4.01 -4.26 -7.66
N GLY A 96 -3.48 -4.86 -6.59
CA GLY A 96 -4.29 -5.63 -5.64
C GLY A 96 -4.72 -7.01 -6.14
N THR A 97 -3.94 -7.65 -7.01
CA THR A 97 -4.30 -8.97 -7.57
C THR A 97 -4.21 -10.15 -6.59
N PRO A 98 -3.39 -10.13 -5.51
CA PRO A 98 -3.37 -11.25 -4.56
C PRO A 98 -4.60 -11.24 -3.64
N ASP A 99 -5.11 -12.42 -3.33
CA ASP A 99 -6.08 -12.61 -2.27
C ASP A 99 -5.41 -12.42 -0.91
N VAL A 100 -5.98 -11.56 -0.07
CA VAL A 100 -5.56 -11.33 1.31
C VAL A 100 -6.75 -11.43 2.23
N THR A 101 -6.55 -11.91 3.47
CA THR A 101 -7.63 -11.94 4.43
C THR A 101 -8.07 -10.53 4.83
N LEU A 102 -9.35 -10.36 5.14
CA LEU A 102 -9.86 -9.08 5.65
C LEU A 102 -9.12 -8.65 6.92
N LEU A 103 -8.74 -9.61 7.77
CA LEU A 103 -7.99 -9.36 8.99
C LEU A 103 -6.60 -8.79 8.70
N ASP A 104 -5.85 -9.39 7.77
CA ASP A 104 -4.55 -8.91 7.35
C ASP A 104 -4.65 -7.49 6.78
N MET A 105 -5.62 -7.26 5.88
CA MET A 105 -5.81 -5.96 5.25
C MET A 105 -6.17 -4.89 6.28
N THR A 106 -7.14 -5.16 7.16
CA THR A 106 -7.55 -4.22 8.22
C THR A 106 -6.39 -3.90 9.15
N SER A 107 -5.62 -4.92 9.54
CA SER A 107 -4.45 -4.76 10.42
C SER A 107 -3.34 -3.94 9.76
N ALA A 108 -3.08 -4.16 8.46
CA ALA A 108 -2.09 -3.40 7.71
C ALA A 108 -2.48 -1.92 7.59
N TYR A 109 -3.75 -1.63 7.29
CA TYR A 109 -4.23 -0.24 7.24
C TYR A 109 -4.23 0.45 8.62
N ALA A 110 -4.47 -0.29 9.70
CA ALA A 110 -4.43 0.26 11.06
C ALA A 110 -3.05 0.80 11.47
N VAL A 111 -1.98 0.37 10.81
CA VAL A 111 -0.62 0.88 11.05
C VAL A 111 -0.52 2.38 10.80
N PHE A 112 -1.21 2.91 9.79
CA PHE A 112 -1.11 4.31 9.41
C PHE A 112 -1.67 5.24 10.51
N PRO A 113 -2.94 5.11 10.96
CA PRO A 113 -3.45 5.95 12.05
C PRO A 113 -2.78 5.65 13.39
N ALA A 114 -2.13 4.49 13.57
CA ALA A 114 -1.33 4.16 14.74
C ALA A 114 0.09 4.78 14.71
N GLY A 115 0.37 5.76 13.84
CA GLY A 115 1.66 6.42 13.74
C GLY A 115 2.79 5.51 13.26
N GLY A 116 2.49 4.53 12.43
CA GLY A 116 3.45 3.58 11.88
C GLY A 116 3.72 2.37 12.77
N GLN A 117 2.94 2.19 13.84
CA GLN A 117 3.06 1.07 14.76
C GLN A 117 2.14 -0.08 14.34
N ARG A 118 2.71 -1.26 14.18
CA ARG A 118 1.94 -2.47 13.95
C ARG A 118 1.37 -2.99 15.28
N VAL A 119 0.08 -3.28 15.28
CA VAL A 119 -0.65 -3.86 16.41
C VAL A 119 -1.11 -5.26 16.01
N THR A 120 -0.88 -6.24 16.85
CA THR A 120 -1.40 -7.60 16.63
C THR A 120 -2.89 -7.63 17.00
N PRO A 121 -3.78 -8.01 16.07
CA PRO A 121 -5.21 -8.16 16.37
C PRO A 121 -5.44 -9.19 17.48
N ARG A 122 -6.43 -8.95 18.32
CA ARG A 122 -6.87 -9.89 19.36
C ARG A 122 -8.37 -9.76 19.56
N PHE A 123 -9.01 -10.87 19.78
CA PHE A 123 -10.47 -10.96 19.91
C PHE A 123 -10.93 -11.03 21.38
N VAL A 124 -10.04 -11.53 22.25
CA VAL A 124 -10.28 -11.64 23.70
C VAL A 124 -9.25 -10.80 24.42
N THR A 125 -9.67 -9.99 25.34
CA THR A 125 -8.78 -9.15 26.16
C THR A 125 -8.75 -9.61 27.62
N LYS A 126 -9.87 -10.21 28.11
CA LYS A 126 -10.00 -10.67 29.47
C LYS A 126 -11.06 -11.76 29.56
N VAL A 127 -10.81 -12.75 30.40
CA VAL A 127 -11.77 -13.82 30.73
C VAL A 127 -12.05 -13.75 32.23
N THR A 128 -13.31 -13.66 32.60
CA THR A 128 -13.77 -13.67 34.01
C THR A 128 -14.82 -14.71 34.24
N THR A 129 -14.91 -15.20 35.47
CA THR A 129 -16.05 -16.01 35.94
C THR A 129 -17.28 -15.13 36.18
N ASP A 130 -18.48 -15.74 36.38
CA ASP A 130 -19.74 -15.06 36.66
C ASP A 130 -19.67 -14.18 37.93
N ASN A 131 -18.85 -14.59 38.91
CA ASN A 131 -18.65 -13.85 40.14
C ASN A 131 -17.52 -12.79 40.03
N GLY A 132 -17.04 -12.49 38.82
CA GLY A 132 -16.07 -11.44 38.53
C GLY A 132 -14.61 -11.83 38.77
N ARG A 133 -14.32 -13.08 39.14
CA ARG A 133 -12.91 -13.52 39.28
C ARG A 133 -12.24 -13.57 37.92
N VAL A 134 -11.09 -12.92 37.78
CA VAL A 134 -10.27 -12.96 36.56
C VAL A 134 -9.65 -14.34 36.40
N ILE A 135 -9.96 -15.01 35.27
CA ILE A 135 -9.35 -16.27 34.86
C ILE A 135 -8.08 -15.97 34.07
N GLU A 136 -8.20 -15.06 33.12
CA GLU A 136 -7.09 -14.65 32.25
C GLU A 136 -7.19 -13.18 31.91
N ASP A 137 -6.07 -12.46 31.95
CA ASP A 137 -5.95 -11.07 31.53
C ASP A 137 -4.84 -10.98 30.48
N MET A 138 -5.25 -10.91 29.23
CA MET A 138 -4.35 -10.88 28.09
C MET A 138 -3.78 -9.47 27.90
N LYS A 139 -2.59 -9.23 28.42
CA LYS A 139 -1.88 -7.97 28.22
C LYS A 139 -1.72 -7.66 26.73
N PRO A 140 -1.79 -6.37 26.32
CA PRO A 140 -1.52 -5.98 24.95
C PRO A 140 -0.16 -6.53 24.50
N ALA A 141 -0.12 -7.18 23.33
CA ALA A 141 1.14 -7.46 22.68
C ALA A 141 1.90 -6.15 22.40
N GLY A 142 3.22 -6.21 22.46
CA GLY A 142 4.06 -5.04 22.17
C GLY A 142 3.74 -4.47 20.78
N ARG A 143 3.86 -3.15 20.65
CA ARG A 143 3.75 -2.47 19.37
C ARG A 143 5.11 -2.40 18.70
N ALA A 144 5.21 -2.82 17.46
CA ALA A 144 6.43 -2.72 16.67
C ALA A 144 6.34 -1.51 15.72
N GLN A 145 7.32 -0.61 15.78
CA GLN A 145 7.44 0.49 14.79
C GLN A 145 7.89 -0.10 13.46
N VAL A 146 7.03 -0.06 12.45
CA VAL A 146 7.28 -0.64 11.12
C VAL A 146 7.38 0.41 10.01
N LEU A 147 6.87 1.61 10.26
CA LEU A 147 7.04 2.78 9.41
C LEU A 147 7.44 3.99 10.26
N PRO A 148 8.24 4.93 9.72
CA PRO A 148 8.44 6.22 10.35
C PRO A 148 7.10 6.94 10.59
N PRO A 149 6.89 7.62 11.74
CA PRO A 149 5.65 8.36 12.01
C PRO A 149 5.29 9.40 10.94
N SER A 150 6.28 10.05 10.34
CA SER A 150 6.11 11.00 9.23
C SER A 150 5.49 10.35 8.00
N ILE A 151 5.95 9.15 7.63
CA ILE A 151 5.40 8.39 6.50
C ILE A 151 3.97 7.93 6.81
N ALA A 152 3.71 7.47 8.03
CA ALA A 152 2.37 7.09 8.45
C ALA A 152 1.39 8.27 8.38
N TYR A 153 1.81 9.46 8.81
CA TYR A 153 1.03 10.70 8.70
C TYR A 153 0.71 11.05 7.23
N LEU A 154 1.71 11.02 6.35
CA LEU A 154 1.52 11.27 4.91
C LEU A 154 0.54 10.29 4.29
N MET A 155 0.62 9.00 4.66
CA MET A 155 -0.34 8.00 4.18
C MET A 155 -1.76 8.29 4.64
N VAL A 156 -1.96 8.74 5.88
CA VAL A 156 -3.29 9.17 6.36
C VAL A 156 -3.82 10.36 5.55
N ASP A 157 -2.98 11.35 5.25
CA ASP A 157 -3.38 12.51 4.41
C ASP A 157 -3.74 12.09 2.98
N LEU A 158 -2.96 11.20 2.39
CA LEU A 158 -3.24 10.63 1.07
C LEU A 158 -4.58 9.88 1.05
N MET A 159 -4.85 9.03 2.06
CA MET A 159 -6.12 8.29 2.18
C MET A 159 -7.32 9.22 2.40
N LYS A 160 -7.18 10.30 3.19
CA LYS A 160 -8.21 11.34 3.28
C LYS A 160 -8.53 11.94 1.90
N GLY A 161 -7.52 12.13 1.06
CA GLY A 161 -7.69 12.60 -0.31
C GLY A 161 -8.56 11.68 -1.16
N VAL A 162 -8.49 10.37 -0.97
CA VAL A 162 -9.33 9.38 -1.67
C VAL A 162 -10.81 9.58 -1.31
N ILE A 163 -11.12 9.79 -0.02
CA ILE A 163 -12.49 10.01 0.46
C ILE A 163 -13.02 11.39 0.04
N LEU A 164 -12.22 12.44 0.20
CA LEU A 164 -12.70 13.82 -0.02
C LEU A 164 -12.79 14.20 -1.49
N ARG A 165 -11.92 13.68 -2.34
CA ARG A 165 -11.72 14.14 -3.73
C ARG A 165 -11.64 13.00 -4.76
N GLY A 166 -11.67 11.76 -4.32
CA GLY A 166 -11.40 10.58 -5.14
C GLY A 166 -12.59 9.63 -5.27
N THR A 167 -12.25 8.36 -5.45
CA THR A 167 -13.18 7.25 -5.70
C THR A 167 -13.89 6.73 -4.46
N GLY A 168 -13.51 7.19 -3.28
CA GLY A 168 -14.10 6.77 -2.00
C GLY A 168 -15.25 7.65 -1.49
N LYS A 169 -15.83 8.49 -2.37
CA LYS A 169 -17.00 9.32 -2.05
C LYS A 169 -18.26 8.49 -1.90
#